data_7248cea1925940e35198a02b21c66ada
#
_entry.id   7248cea1925940e35198a02b21c66ada
#
_cell.length_a   1.000
_cell.length_b   1.000
_cell.length_c   1.000
_cell.angle_alpha   90.00
_cell.angle_beta   90.00
_cell.angle_gamma   90.00
#
_symmetry.space_group_name_H-M   'P 1'
#
loop_
_entity.id
_entity.type
_entity.pdbx_description
1 polymer ?
#
loop_
_entity_poly.entity_id
_entity_poly.type
_entity_poly.pdbx_seq_one_letter_code
_entity_poly.pdbx_strand_id
1 'polypeptide(L)' 'GIKLLDFTHRGKMLVCLNDGRQVLVPLSLFPDIKELSVKDRSDWIILDEQFFTFSRLSKVFSIEEVMKIN' A
#
# COMPACT_ATOMS: atom_id res chain seq x y z
N GLY A 1 1.76 -2.73 -13.19
CA GLY A 1 2.30 -2.97 -11.87
C GLY A 1 2.24 -1.76 -10.95
N ILE A 2 2.65 -1.96 -9.72
CA ILE A 2 2.66 -0.90 -8.71
C ILE A 2 3.85 0.03 -8.96
N LYS A 3 3.57 1.32 -9.00
CA LYS A 3 4.59 2.35 -9.18
C LYS A 3 5.03 2.93 -7.82
N LEU A 4 4.06 3.30 -6.98
CA LEU A 4 4.33 3.88 -5.68
C LEU A 4 3.10 3.79 -4.78
N LEU A 5 3.33 3.98 -3.48
CA LEU A 5 2.27 4.11 -2.49
C LEU A 5 2.29 5.54 -1.96
N ASP A 6 1.11 6.09 -1.68
CA ASP A 6 0.96 7.45 -1.17
C ASP A 6 0.02 7.45 0.02
N PHE A 7 0.42 8.11 1.11
CA PHE A 7 -0.32 8.17 2.36
C PHE A 7 -0.76 9.59 2.71
N THR A 8 -0.86 10.47 1.73
CA THR A 8 -1.28 11.86 1.96
C THR A 8 -2.79 11.98 2.23
N HIS A 9 -3.57 10.97 1.89
CA HIS A 9 -5.00 10.93 2.18
C HIS A 9 -5.22 10.32 3.55
N ARG A 10 -5.79 11.10 4.44
CA ARG A 10 -5.99 10.70 5.83
C ARG A 10 -6.79 9.40 5.95
N GLY A 11 -6.23 8.42 6.67
CA GLY A 11 -6.86 7.13 6.90
C GLY A 11 -6.92 6.23 5.68
N LYS A 12 -6.23 6.60 4.60
CA LYS A 12 -6.27 5.85 3.35
C LYS A 12 -4.89 5.70 2.74
N MET A 13 -4.76 4.67 1.92
CA MET A 13 -3.55 4.41 1.14
C MET A 13 -3.90 4.51 -0.33
N LEU A 14 -3.14 5.30 -1.08
CA LEU A 14 -3.31 5.41 -2.52
C LEU A 14 -2.25 4.53 -3.17
N VAL A 15 -2.70 3.56 -3.97
CA VAL A 15 -1.81 2.70 -4.73
C VAL A 15 -1.79 3.20 -6.17
N CYS A 16 -0.65 3.72 -6.61
CA CYS A 16 -0.50 4.25 -7.96
C CYS A 16 0.12 3.19 -8.86
N LEU A 17 -0.51 2.95 -10.00
CA LEU A 17 -0.06 1.94 -10.95
C LEU A 17 0.70 2.57 -12.11
N ASN A 18 1.55 1.79 -12.75
CA ASN A 18 2.39 2.26 -13.84
C ASN A 18 1.60 2.73 -15.08
N ASP A 19 0.38 2.23 -15.23
CA ASP A 19 -0.49 2.61 -16.37
C ASP A 19 -1.31 3.87 -16.10
N GLY A 20 -1.07 4.54 -14.98
CA GLY A 20 -1.77 5.76 -14.61
C GLY A 20 -2.99 5.58 -13.74
N ARG A 21 -3.43 4.34 -13.52
CA ARG A 21 -4.56 4.07 -12.62
C ARG A 21 -4.15 4.26 -11.16
N GLN A 22 -5.13 4.61 -10.35
CA GLN A 22 -4.94 4.79 -8.92
C GLN A 22 -6.04 4.08 -8.17
N VAL A 23 -5.69 3.42 -7.06
CA VAL A 23 -6.65 2.72 -6.22
C VAL A 23 -6.54 3.29 -4.82
N LEU A 24 -7.64 3.85 -4.31
CA LEU A 24 -7.69 4.41 -2.97
C LEU A 24 -8.26 3.38 -2.02
N VAL A 25 -7.49 3.02 -1.00
CA VAL A 25 -7.82 1.92 -0.09
C VAL A 25 -7.94 2.42 1.34
N PRO A 26 -9.07 2.15 2.02
CA PRO A 26 -9.19 2.48 3.44
C PRO A 26 -8.19 1.67 4.27
N LEU A 27 -7.42 2.32 5.14
CA LEU A 27 -6.46 1.63 5.98
C LEU A 27 -7.12 0.71 7.01
N SER A 28 -8.40 0.92 7.30
CA SER A 28 -9.15 0.03 8.19
C SER A 28 -9.20 -1.40 7.68
N LEU A 29 -9.01 -1.60 6.38
CA LEU A 29 -8.99 -2.93 5.76
C LEU A 29 -7.60 -3.60 5.86
N PHE A 30 -6.60 -2.84 6.26
CA PHE A 30 -5.23 -3.33 6.43
C PHE A 30 -4.71 -2.88 7.79
N PRO A 31 -5.16 -3.52 8.88
CA PRO A 31 -4.80 -3.07 10.23
C PRO A 31 -3.30 -3.05 10.50
N ASP A 32 -2.54 -3.95 9.91
CA ASP A 32 -1.08 -3.96 10.10
C ASP A 32 -0.44 -2.68 9.55
N ILE A 33 -0.95 -2.16 8.43
CA ILE A 33 -0.46 -0.92 7.84
C ILE A 33 -0.98 0.28 8.64
N LYS A 34 -2.24 0.21 9.06
CA LYS A 34 -2.87 1.29 9.84
C LYS A 34 -2.10 1.56 11.12
N GLU A 35 -1.57 0.53 11.76
CA GLU A 35 -0.85 0.66 13.02
C GLU A 35 0.57 1.20 12.88
N LEU A 36 1.11 1.27 11.67
CA LEU A 36 2.42 1.83 11.44
C LEU A 36 2.42 3.34 11.68
N SER A 37 3.54 3.84 12.20
CA SER A 37 3.75 5.29 12.31
C SER A 37 3.86 5.91 10.92
N VAL A 38 3.75 7.23 10.84
CA VAL A 38 3.92 7.96 9.57
C VAL A 38 5.27 7.65 8.96
N LYS A 39 6.31 7.59 9.79
CA LYS A 39 7.66 7.27 9.34
C LYS A 39 7.74 5.86 8.75
N ASP A 40 7.16 4.89 9.44
CA ASP A 40 7.23 3.49 9.00
C ASP A 40 6.40 3.26 7.74
N ARG A 41 5.31 3.99 7.56
CA ARG A 41 4.52 3.93 6.32
C ARG A 41 5.30 4.44 5.13
N SER A 42 6.20 5.38 5.33
CA SER A 42 7.00 5.93 4.23
C SER A 42 8.12 4.98 3.80
N ASP A 43 8.42 3.96 4.60
CA ASP A 43 9.44 2.96 4.30
C ASP A 43 8.87 1.74 3.57
N TRP A 44 8.06 1.99 2.56
CA TRP A 44 7.49 0.91 1.75
C TRP A 44 8.48 0.42 0.70
N ILE A 45 8.32 -0.85 0.32
CA ILE A 45 9.16 -1.53 -0.65
C ILE A 45 8.25 -2.22 -1.66
N ILE A 46 8.50 -2.01 -2.94
CA ILE A 46 7.75 -2.68 -4.01
C ILE A 46 8.59 -3.83 -4.54
N LEU A 47 7.98 -5.00 -4.64
CA LEU A 47 8.63 -6.23 -5.12
C LEU A 47 7.95 -6.68 -6.40
N ASP A 48 8.75 -6.82 -7.47
CA ASP A 48 8.28 -7.33 -8.76
C ASP A 48 7.08 -6.56 -9.32
N GLU A 49 6.90 -5.30 -8.93
CA GLU A 49 5.76 -4.47 -9.32
C GLU A 49 4.39 -5.06 -8.97
N GLN A 50 4.35 -6.24 -8.33
CA GLN A 50 3.12 -6.97 -7.99
C GLN A 50 2.84 -7.00 -6.50
N PHE A 51 3.87 -6.81 -5.67
CA PHE A 51 3.77 -6.94 -4.23
C PHE A 51 4.38 -5.72 -3.57
N PHE A 52 3.96 -5.47 -2.33
CA PHE A 52 4.57 -4.41 -1.54
C PHE A 52 4.62 -4.82 -0.06
N THR A 53 5.57 -4.26 0.63
CA THR A 53 5.71 -4.44 2.07
C THR A 53 6.33 -3.19 2.67
N PHE A 54 6.58 -3.24 3.95
CA PHE A 54 7.18 -2.14 4.70
C PHE A 54 8.33 -2.69 5.52
N SER A 55 9.39 -1.90 5.69
CA SER A 55 10.58 -2.36 6.42
C SER A 55 10.24 -2.90 7.81
N ARG A 56 9.21 -2.35 8.44
CA ARG A 56 8.78 -2.71 9.79
C ARG A 56 7.95 -3.99 9.84
N LEU A 57 7.41 -4.42 8.72
CA LEU A 57 6.52 -5.59 8.67
C LEU A 57 7.22 -6.78 8.03
N SER A 58 6.82 -7.98 8.48
CA SER A 58 7.26 -9.22 7.83
C SER A 58 6.27 -9.71 6.79
N LYS A 59 5.06 -9.12 6.76
CA LYS A 59 4.01 -9.51 5.84
C LYS A 59 4.15 -8.80 4.50
N VAL A 60 3.93 -9.55 3.41
CA VAL A 60 3.93 -9.03 2.05
C VAL A 60 2.49 -8.96 1.55
N PHE A 61 2.13 -7.83 0.95
CA PHE A 61 0.79 -7.60 0.40
C PHE A 61 0.86 -7.69 -1.12
N SER A 62 -0.22 -8.14 -1.75
CA SER A 62 -0.27 -8.23 -3.20
C SER A 62 -1.22 -7.19 -3.79
N ILE A 63 -0.98 -6.81 -5.05
CA ILE A 63 -1.89 -5.93 -5.77
C ILE A 63 -3.28 -6.56 -5.88
N GLU A 64 -3.36 -7.90 -5.97
CA GLU A 64 -4.63 -8.59 -6.05
C GLU A 64 -5.48 -8.37 -4.80
N GLU A 65 -4.87 -8.38 -3.61
CA GLU A 65 -5.58 -8.12 -2.37
C GLU A 65 -6.21 -6.72 -2.40
N VAL A 66 -5.46 -5.75 -2.90
CA VAL A 66 -5.92 -4.37 -3.00
C VAL A 66 -7.07 -4.25 -4.00
N MET A 67 -6.95 -4.88 -5.15
CA MET A 67 -7.96 -4.80 -6.20
C MET A 67 -9.27 -5.49 -5.83
N LYS A 68 -9.22 -6.54 -5.02
CA LYS A 68 -10.42 -7.24 -4.57
C LYS A 68 -11.32 -6.40 -3.68
N ILE A 69 -10.76 -5.42 -3.01
CA ILE A 69 -11.47 -4.57 -2.05
C ILE A 69 -12.32 -3.53 -2.78
N ASN A 70 -11.95 -3.22 -3.99
CA ASN A 70 -12.66 -2.27 -4.84
C ASN A 70 -13.47 -3.01 -5.91
#